data_6d1a639da194fd41be2a75c126b4f29c
#
_entry.id   6d1a639da194fd41be2a75c126b4f29c
#
_cell.length_a   1.000
_cell.length_b   1.000
_cell.length_c   1.000
_cell.angle_alpha   90.00
_cell.angle_beta   90.00
_cell.angle_gamma   90.00
#
_symmetry.space_group_name_H-M   'P 1'
#
loop_
_entity.id
_entity.type
_entity.pdbx_description
1 polymer ?
#
loop_
_entity_poly.entity_id
_entity_poly.type
_entity_poly.pdbx_seq_one_letter_code
_entity_poly.pdbx_strand_id
1 'polypeptide(L)'
;MIVFDRVSKIYPDNSVALDEVTLSIEPREFVSIVGPSGAGKTTLLKLFLAEERPTEGAIYYESTNIHKLNKKETDAFRRKVGMVFQDFRLLPNKTVYENIAFTMEAAGRTDEEIESDVPHVLELVDLTPKVWNFPRELSGGEKQRVAIARALVNEPDIIIADEPTGNLDPANTYDIVQILKKINDLGTTVLLATHNKGIIDLLKRRVVAMERGRIVRDDRSGKYFV
;
A
#
# COMPACT_ATOMS: atom_id res chain seq x y z
N MET A 1 -10.71 -10.00 5.07
CA MET A 1 -11.25 -8.88 5.89
C MET A 1 -10.17 -8.37 6.84
N ILE A 2 -10.02 -7.06 6.95
CA ILE A 2 -9.12 -6.40 7.90
C ILE A 2 -9.98 -5.71 8.96
N VAL A 3 -9.63 -5.85 10.24
CA VAL A 3 -10.37 -5.19 11.34
C VAL A 3 -9.40 -4.53 12.30
N PHE A 4 -9.58 -3.23 12.51
CA PHE A 4 -8.99 -2.47 13.61
C PHE A 4 -10.04 -2.37 14.71
N ASP A 5 -9.77 -2.91 15.89
CA ASP A 5 -10.68 -2.92 17.04
C ASP A 5 -10.14 -2.03 18.15
N ARG A 6 -10.68 -0.81 18.24
CA ARG A 6 -10.32 0.22 19.23
C ARG A 6 -8.81 0.40 19.37
N VAL A 7 -8.14 0.58 18.24
CA VAL A 7 -6.69 0.66 18.18
C VAL A 7 -6.20 2.03 18.60
N SER A 8 -5.37 2.07 19.64
CA SER A 8 -4.65 3.28 20.07
C SER A 8 -3.15 3.08 19.94
N LYS A 9 -2.45 4.16 19.60
CA LYS A 9 -0.99 4.21 19.56
C LYS A 9 -0.48 5.49 20.17
N ILE A 10 0.23 5.33 21.29
CA ILE A 10 0.92 6.41 22.02
C ILE A 10 2.42 6.11 21.93
N TYR A 11 3.21 7.09 21.50
CA TYR A 11 4.65 6.98 21.45
C TYR A 11 5.31 7.32 22.81
N PRO A 12 6.59 6.96 23.02
CA PRO A 12 7.28 7.19 24.31
C PRO A 12 7.35 8.65 24.74
N ASP A 13 7.24 9.60 23.81
CA ASP A 13 7.18 11.04 24.05
C ASP A 13 5.77 11.54 24.44
N ASN A 14 4.86 10.62 24.72
CA ASN A 14 3.43 10.83 24.97
C ASN A 14 2.63 11.41 23.79
N SER A 15 3.18 11.44 22.58
CA SER A 15 2.41 11.82 21.39
C SER A 15 1.39 10.73 21.05
N VAL A 16 0.12 11.13 20.92
CA VAL A 16 -0.98 10.24 20.53
C VAL A 16 -1.08 10.24 19.01
N ALA A 17 -0.69 9.14 18.38
CA ALA A 17 -0.75 8.97 16.93
C ALA A 17 -2.07 8.36 16.45
N LEU A 18 -2.67 7.45 17.24
CA LEU A 18 -4.00 6.89 17.02
C LEU A 18 -4.75 6.83 18.36
N ASP A 19 -6.05 7.09 18.29
CA ASP A 19 -6.93 7.16 19.46
C ASP A 19 -8.25 6.43 19.16
N GLU A 20 -8.39 5.22 19.73
CA GLU A 20 -9.55 4.33 19.63
C GLU A 20 -10.06 4.07 18.21
N VAL A 21 -9.16 3.93 17.23
CA VAL A 21 -9.53 3.70 15.84
C VAL A 21 -10.23 2.36 15.68
N THR A 22 -11.48 2.39 15.19
CA THR A 22 -12.25 1.21 14.81
C THR A 22 -12.59 1.30 13.32
N LEU A 23 -12.14 0.32 12.55
CA LEU A 23 -12.30 0.28 11.09
C LEU A 23 -12.36 -1.16 10.62
N SER A 24 -13.31 -1.48 9.75
CA SER A 24 -13.34 -2.75 9.02
C SER A 24 -13.21 -2.50 7.52
N ILE A 25 -12.40 -3.32 6.85
CA ILE A 25 -12.18 -3.27 5.40
C ILE A 25 -12.46 -4.66 4.85
N GLU A 26 -13.39 -4.72 3.91
CA GLU A 26 -13.80 -5.97 3.30
C GLU A 26 -12.76 -6.44 2.24
N PRO A 27 -12.69 -7.74 1.94
CA PRO A 27 -11.89 -8.24 0.83
C PRO A 27 -12.31 -7.56 -0.49
N ARG A 28 -11.32 -7.26 -1.33
CA ARG A 28 -11.50 -6.62 -2.64
C ARG A 28 -12.03 -5.18 -2.58
N GLU A 29 -12.06 -4.58 -1.40
CA GLU A 29 -12.47 -3.19 -1.24
C GLU A 29 -11.32 -2.25 -1.63
N PHE A 30 -11.64 -1.12 -2.24
CA PHE A 30 -10.73 0.01 -2.39
C PHE A 30 -11.09 1.07 -1.36
N VAL A 31 -10.19 1.33 -0.43
CA VAL A 31 -10.38 2.32 0.64
C VAL A 31 -9.30 3.38 0.56
N SER A 32 -9.73 4.64 0.47
CA SER A 32 -8.85 5.79 0.56
C SER A 32 -8.85 6.34 2.00
N ILE A 33 -7.69 6.33 2.65
CA ILE A 33 -7.48 6.90 3.99
C ILE A 33 -6.95 8.31 3.79
N VAL A 34 -7.74 9.31 4.16
CA VAL A 34 -7.42 10.72 3.91
C VAL A 34 -7.27 11.50 5.21
N GLY A 35 -6.56 12.61 5.15
CA GLY A 35 -6.36 13.51 6.28
C GLY A 35 -5.08 14.31 6.16
N PRO A 36 -4.93 15.39 6.95
CA PRO A 36 -3.73 16.22 6.93
C PRO A 36 -2.47 15.42 7.31
N SER A 37 -1.29 16.03 7.10
CA SER A 37 -0.05 15.47 7.62
C SER A 37 -0.15 15.35 9.15
N GLY A 38 0.35 14.23 9.70
CA GLY A 38 0.23 13.94 11.13
C GLY A 38 -1.13 13.40 11.60
N ALA A 39 -2.11 13.16 10.70
CA ALA A 39 -3.41 12.61 11.09
C ALA A 39 -3.37 11.15 11.59
N GLY A 40 -2.22 10.44 11.48
CA GLY A 40 -2.06 9.06 11.91
C GLY A 40 -2.10 8.03 10.77
N LYS A 41 -2.25 8.44 9.50
CA LYS A 41 -2.38 7.54 8.35
C LYS A 41 -1.22 6.54 8.25
N THR A 42 0.01 7.01 8.20
CA THR A 42 1.21 6.15 8.12
C THR A 42 1.37 5.25 9.35
N THR A 43 1.02 5.75 10.55
CA THR A 43 1.03 4.92 11.77
C THR A 43 0.01 3.79 11.67
N LEU A 44 -1.20 4.06 11.18
CA LEU A 44 -2.23 3.03 10.94
C LEU A 44 -1.70 1.92 10.02
N LEU A 45 -1.04 2.30 8.92
CA LEU A 45 -0.45 1.35 7.96
C LEU A 45 0.69 0.54 8.57
N LYS A 46 1.61 1.18 9.33
CA LYS A 46 2.71 0.49 10.02
C LYS A 46 2.22 -0.52 11.06
N LEU A 47 1.15 -0.19 11.79
CA LEU A 47 0.53 -1.11 12.73
C LEU A 47 -0.08 -2.32 11.99
N PHE A 48 -0.74 -2.10 10.86
CA PHE A 48 -1.27 -3.20 10.05
C PHE A 48 -0.15 -4.08 9.46
N LEU A 49 0.98 -3.52 9.06
CA LEU A 49 2.16 -4.28 8.62
C LEU A 49 2.89 -5.01 9.77
N ALA A 50 2.41 -4.87 10.99
CA ALA A 50 3.09 -5.35 12.21
C ALA A 50 4.55 -4.85 12.34
N GLU A 51 4.87 -3.68 11.75
CA GLU A 51 6.15 -3.00 11.94
C GLU A 51 6.23 -2.36 13.33
N GLU A 52 5.08 -1.89 13.82
CA GLU A 52 4.89 -1.38 15.16
C GLU A 52 3.75 -2.14 15.86
N ARG A 53 3.68 -2.02 17.19
CA ARG A 53 2.59 -2.60 17.98
C ARG A 53 1.66 -1.50 18.48
N PRO A 54 0.34 -1.74 18.54
CA PRO A 54 -0.59 -0.82 19.19
C PRO A 54 -0.30 -0.76 20.70
N THR A 55 -0.64 0.38 21.33
CA THR A 55 -0.61 0.52 22.79
C THR A 55 -1.84 -0.17 23.38
N GLU A 56 -2.99 -0.02 22.73
CA GLU A 56 -4.26 -0.65 23.09
C GLU A 56 -5.01 -1.12 21.86
N GLY A 57 -5.99 -2.02 22.05
CA GLY A 57 -6.78 -2.60 21.00
C GLY A 57 -6.09 -3.74 20.27
N ALA A 58 -6.65 -4.14 19.13
CA ALA A 58 -6.13 -5.25 18.32
C ALA A 58 -6.39 -5.04 16.84
N ILE A 59 -5.53 -5.64 16.00
CA ILE A 59 -5.69 -5.63 14.55
C ILE A 59 -5.77 -7.08 14.06
N TYR A 60 -6.78 -7.34 13.26
CA TYR A 60 -7.04 -8.68 12.74
C TYR A 60 -6.97 -8.68 11.21
N TYR A 61 -6.38 -9.73 10.68
CA TYR A 61 -6.46 -10.11 9.28
C TYR A 61 -7.05 -11.54 9.20
N GLU A 62 -8.17 -11.71 8.49
CA GLU A 62 -8.87 -13.00 8.39
C GLU A 62 -9.11 -13.67 9.77
N SER A 63 -9.60 -12.91 10.74
CA SER A 63 -9.84 -13.34 12.13
C SER A 63 -8.58 -13.61 12.97
N THR A 64 -7.38 -13.49 12.42
CA THR A 64 -6.11 -13.68 13.12
C THR A 64 -5.58 -12.36 13.64
N ASN A 65 -5.29 -12.24 14.94
CA ASN A 65 -4.62 -11.06 15.50
C ASN A 65 -3.16 -11.04 15.03
N ILE A 66 -2.83 -10.08 14.15
CA ILE A 66 -1.51 -10.00 13.49
C ILE A 66 -0.36 -9.71 14.47
N HIS A 67 -0.63 -9.11 15.64
CA HIS A 67 0.39 -8.81 16.65
C HIS A 67 0.66 -9.97 17.61
N LYS A 68 -0.10 -11.07 17.49
CA LYS A 68 0.13 -12.33 18.21
C LYS A 68 0.88 -13.38 17.38
N LEU A 69 1.12 -13.08 16.11
CA LEU A 69 1.88 -13.93 15.20
C LEU A 69 3.35 -14.06 15.66
N ASN A 70 3.92 -15.24 15.52
CA ASN A 70 5.36 -15.44 15.65
C ASN A 70 6.09 -14.88 14.40
N LYS A 71 7.43 -14.86 14.44
CA LYS A 71 8.23 -14.26 13.35
C LYS A 71 7.93 -14.90 11.99
N LYS A 72 7.87 -16.24 11.91
CA LYS A 72 7.61 -16.97 10.64
C LYS A 72 6.22 -16.66 10.08
N GLU A 73 5.22 -16.61 10.96
CA GLU A 73 3.85 -16.25 10.60
C GLU A 73 3.73 -14.79 10.17
N THR A 74 4.44 -13.87 10.85
CA THR A 74 4.50 -12.45 10.46
C THR A 74 5.13 -12.28 9.09
N ASP A 75 6.21 -13.00 8.79
CA ASP A 75 6.85 -12.97 7.48
C ASP A 75 5.90 -13.53 6.39
N ALA A 76 5.18 -14.60 6.69
CA ALA A 76 4.16 -15.15 5.78
C ALA A 76 2.98 -14.18 5.57
N PHE A 77 2.53 -13.49 6.62
CA PHE A 77 1.51 -12.44 6.52
C PHE A 77 1.99 -11.27 5.64
N ARG A 78 3.22 -10.78 5.84
CA ARG A 78 3.77 -9.66 5.05
C ARG A 78 3.90 -9.97 3.56
N ARG A 79 4.11 -11.23 3.18
CA ARG A 79 4.11 -11.65 1.75
C ARG A 79 2.74 -11.50 1.09
N LYS A 80 1.66 -11.51 1.86
CA LYS A 80 0.29 -11.24 1.37
C LYS A 80 -0.02 -9.76 1.19
N VAL A 81 0.93 -8.87 1.56
CA VAL A 81 0.76 -7.42 1.49
C VAL A 81 1.84 -6.81 0.63
N GLY A 82 1.46 -6.24 -0.50
CA GLY A 82 2.35 -5.43 -1.34
C GLY A 82 2.38 -3.98 -0.85
N MET A 83 3.57 -3.41 -0.69
CA MET A 83 3.73 -2.03 -0.21
C MET A 83 4.30 -1.12 -1.29
N VAL A 84 3.62 0.02 -1.53
CA VAL A 84 4.02 1.08 -2.46
C VAL A 84 4.29 2.35 -1.66
N PHE A 85 5.52 2.86 -1.73
CA PHE A 85 5.97 4.03 -0.99
C PHE A 85 6.06 5.27 -1.88
N GLN A 86 5.99 6.44 -1.27
CA GLN A 86 6.17 7.73 -1.94
C GLN A 86 7.59 7.91 -2.52
N ASP A 87 8.61 7.38 -1.85
CA ASP A 87 10.04 7.48 -2.23
C ASP A 87 10.52 6.29 -3.09
N PHE A 88 9.59 5.52 -3.68
CA PHE A 88 9.79 4.37 -4.56
C PHE A 88 10.56 3.21 -3.93
N ARG A 89 11.58 3.44 -3.13
CA ARG A 89 12.49 2.48 -2.49
C ARG A 89 13.06 1.44 -3.47
N LEU A 90 13.43 1.88 -4.66
CA LEU A 90 14.06 1.01 -5.64
C LEU A 90 15.53 0.75 -5.29
N LEU A 91 16.03 -0.43 -5.68
CA LEU A 91 17.43 -0.80 -5.58
C LEU A 91 18.19 -0.10 -6.71
N PRO A 92 19.03 0.91 -6.41
CA PRO A 92 19.57 1.82 -7.42
C PRO A 92 20.56 1.16 -8.40
N ASN A 93 21.20 0.06 -7.97
CA ASN A 93 22.21 -0.68 -8.73
C ASN A 93 21.63 -1.94 -9.41
N LYS A 94 20.31 -2.08 -9.42
CA LYS A 94 19.60 -3.16 -10.10
C LYS A 94 18.69 -2.59 -11.18
N THR A 95 18.55 -3.30 -12.27
CA THR A 95 17.62 -2.99 -13.36
C THR A 95 16.17 -3.06 -12.89
N VAL A 96 15.22 -2.66 -13.73
CA VAL A 96 13.79 -2.83 -13.48
C VAL A 96 13.47 -4.31 -13.27
N TYR A 97 13.93 -5.19 -14.15
CA TYR A 97 13.78 -6.64 -14.00
C TYR A 97 14.26 -7.13 -12.64
N GLU A 98 15.51 -6.82 -12.30
CA GLU A 98 16.14 -7.27 -11.05
C GLU A 98 15.49 -6.68 -9.79
N ASN A 99 14.91 -5.47 -9.87
CA ASN A 99 14.14 -4.88 -8.76
C ASN A 99 12.87 -5.70 -8.45
N ILE A 100 12.23 -6.26 -9.48
CA ILE A 100 11.02 -7.07 -9.32
C ILE A 100 11.42 -8.50 -8.94
N ALA A 101 12.37 -9.10 -9.67
CA ALA A 101 12.88 -10.45 -9.43
C ALA A 101 13.37 -10.63 -7.97
N PHE A 102 14.09 -9.64 -7.43
CA PHE A 102 14.57 -9.66 -6.04
C PHE A 102 13.44 -9.92 -5.01
N THR A 103 12.26 -9.40 -5.26
CA THR A 103 11.10 -9.61 -4.36
C THR A 103 10.58 -11.05 -4.46
N MET A 104 10.63 -11.65 -5.64
CA MET A 104 10.25 -13.04 -5.87
C MET A 104 11.28 -14.00 -5.28
N GLU A 105 12.58 -13.73 -5.48
CA GLU A 105 13.69 -14.47 -4.85
C GLU A 105 13.55 -14.48 -3.31
N ALA A 106 13.26 -13.31 -2.72
CA ALA A 106 13.04 -13.19 -1.27
C ALA A 106 11.79 -13.94 -0.79
N ALA A 107 10.80 -14.16 -1.67
CA ALA A 107 9.64 -14.98 -1.40
C ALA A 107 9.90 -16.49 -1.58
N GLY A 108 11.06 -16.88 -2.14
CA GLY A 108 11.47 -18.27 -2.40
C GLY A 108 10.90 -18.84 -3.70
N ARG A 109 10.59 -17.97 -4.68
CA ARG A 109 10.16 -18.37 -6.02
C ARG A 109 11.32 -18.96 -6.82
N THR A 110 11.02 -19.87 -7.76
CA THR A 110 12.01 -20.46 -8.65
C THR A 110 12.39 -19.52 -9.79
N ASP A 111 13.52 -19.78 -10.45
CA ASP A 111 13.96 -18.98 -11.60
C ASP A 111 12.93 -19.05 -12.74
N GLU A 112 12.28 -20.20 -12.97
CA GLU A 112 11.26 -20.38 -13.98
C GLU A 112 10.00 -19.52 -13.69
N GLU A 113 9.58 -19.44 -12.42
CA GLU A 113 8.47 -18.56 -12.00
C GLU A 113 8.85 -17.09 -12.21
N ILE A 114 10.09 -16.69 -11.89
CA ILE A 114 10.58 -15.32 -12.07
C ILE A 114 10.61 -14.94 -13.55
N GLU A 115 11.13 -15.80 -14.40
CA GLU A 115 11.19 -15.58 -15.85
C GLU A 115 9.78 -15.47 -16.48
N SER A 116 8.81 -16.19 -15.95
CA SER A 116 7.40 -16.13 -16.38
C SER A 116 6.70 -14.87 -15.89
N ASP A 117 6.78 -14.56 -14.59
CA ASP A 117 5.88 -13.62 -13.95
C ASP A 117 6.35 -12.16 -14.05
N VAL A 118 7.67 -11.91 -14.10
CA VAL A 118 8.20 -10.54 -14.23
C VAL A 118 7.75 -9.85 -15.52
N PRO A 119 7.77 -10.48 -16.73
CA PRO A 119 7.23 -9.87 -17.93
C PRO A 119 5.74 -9.53 -17.82
N HIS A 120 4.93 -10.41 -17.23
CA HIS A 120 3.50 -10.18 -17.07
C HIS A 120 3.17 -8.96 -16.20
N VAL A 121 3.88 -8.83 -15.06
CA VAL A 121 3.64 -7.66 -14.20
C VAL A 121 4.14 -6.37 -14.84
N LEU A 122 5.21 -6.42 -15.64
CA LEU A 122 5.71 -5.26 -16.40
C LEU A 122 4.73 -4.80 -17.49
N GLU A 123 4.06 -5.74 -18.15
CA GLU A 123 2.99 -5.43 -19.10
C GLU A 123 1.81 -4.74 -18.40
N LEU A 124 1.43 -5.20 -17.20
CA LEU A 124 0.31 -4.64 -16.44
C LEU A 124 0.52 -3.17 -16.06
N VAL A 125 1.79 -2.76 -15.87
CA VAL A 125 2.17 -1.39 -15.50
C VAL A 125 2.78 -0.59 -16.67
N ASP A 126 2.71 -1.09 -17.91
CA ASP A 126 3.21 -0.45 -19.14
C ASP A 126 4.71 -0.11 -19.07
N LEU A 127 5.54 -1.05 -18.61
CA LEU A 127 7.01 -0.89 -18.46
C LEU A 127 7.84 -1.91 -19.24
N THR A 128 7.24 -2.73 -20.09
CA THR A 128 7.96 -3.72 -20.91
C THR A 128 9.16 -3.13 -21.67
N PRO A 129 9.09 -1.92 -22.29
CA PRO A 129 10.24 -1.35 -23.00
C PRO A 129 11.42 -0.94 -22.10
N LYS A 130 11.20 -0.89 -20.78
CA LYS A 130 12.18 -0.40 -19.78
C LYS A 130 12.77 -1.49 -18.91
N VAL A 131 12.53 -2.76 -19.23
CA VAL A 131 12.88 -3.93 -18.41
C VAL A 131 14.35 -3.96 -17.98
N TRP A 132 15.28 -3.51 -18.83
CA TRP A 132 16.72 -3.50 -18.56
C TRP A 132 17.28 -2.15 -18.11
N ASN A 133 16.42 -1.10 -17.99
CA ASN A 133 16.85 0.19 -17.51
C ASN A 133 17.14 0.17 -15.99
N PHE A 134 18.05 1.02 -15.56
CA PHE A 134 18.31 1.27 -14.14
C PHE A 134 17.38 2.39 -13.63
N PRO A 135 17.09 2.45 -12.30
CA PRO A 135 16.26 3.50 -11.73
C PRO A 135 16.66 4.94 -12.08
N ARG A 136 17.95 5.22 -12.23
CA ARG A 136 18.47 6.54 -12.63
C ARG A 136 18.06 6.98 -14.05
N GLU A 137 17.65 6.04 -14.89
CA GLU A 137 17.25 6.27 -16.29
C GLU A 137 15.73 6.42 -16.43
N LEU A 138 14.99 6.34 -15.32
CA LEU A 138 13.54 6.37 -15.27
C LEU A 138 13.03 7.73 -14.77
N SER A 139 11.92 8.19 -15.34
CA SER A 139 11.10 9.28 -14.79
C SER A 139 10.50 8.92 -13.42
N GLY A 140 9.97 9.91 -12.70
CA GLY A 140 9.28 9.66 -11.43
C GLY A 140 8.08 8.71 -11.57
N GLY A 141 7.26 8.89 -12.61
CA GLY A 141 6.12 8.03 -12.90
C GLY A 141 6.54 6.60 -13.24
N GLU A 142 7.62 6.42 -14.04
CA GLU A 142 8.16 5.09 -14.35
C GLU A 142 8.71 4.39 -13.09
N LYS A 143 9.42 5.13 -12.21
CA LYS A 143 9.89 4.58 -10.92
C LYS A 143 8.73 4.10 -10.05
N GLN A 144 7.63 4.85 -10.03
CA GLN A 144 6.45 4.47 -9.25
C GLN A 144 5.78 3.24 -9.85
N ARG A 145 5.70 3.12 -11.18
CA ARG A 145 5.20 1.91 -11.84
C ARG A 145 6.07 0.69 -11.53
N VAL A 146 7.40 0.83 -11.47
CA VAL A 146 8.30 -0.25 -10.99
C VAL A 146 7.99 -0.63 -9.54
N ALA A 147 7.78 0.35 -8.66
CA ALA A 147 7.45 0.09 -7.26
C ALA A 147 6.11 -0.66 -7.11
N ILE A 148 5.11 -0.32 -7.94
CA ILE A 148 3.83 -1.04 -8.00
C ILE A 148 4.01 -2.46 -8.54
N ALA A 149 4.75 -2.65 -9.65
CA ALA A 149 5.04 -3.96 -10.20
C ALA A 149 5.71 -4.88 -9.17
N ARG A 150 6.70 -4.35 -8.46
CA ARG A 150 7.39 -5.04 -7.35
C ARG A 150 6.43 -5.42 -6.21
N ALA A 151 5.49 -4.56 -5.88
CA ALA A 151 4.50 -4.85 -4.84
C ALA A 151 3.48 -5.91 -5.28
N LEU A 152 3.23 -6.03 -6.59
CA LEU A 152 2.19 -6.88 -7.17
C LEU A 152 2.67 -8.28 -7.57
N VAL A 153 3.97 -8.44 -7.90
CA VAL A 153 4.52 -9.65 -8.54
C VAL A 153 4.31 -10.94 -7.76
N ASN A 154 4.18 -10.88 -6.44
CA ASN A 154 3.86 -12.03 -5.59
C ASN A 154 2.34 -12.24 -5.38
N GLU A 155 1.50 -11.64 -6.22
CA GLU A 155 0.03 -11.76 -6.17
C GLU A 155 -0.55 -11.52 -4.76
N PRO A 156 -0.28 -10.36 -4.14
CA PRO A 156 -0.70 -10.10 -2.77
C PRO A 156 -2.23 -9.98 -2.65
N ASP A 157 -2.77 -10.37 -1.50
CA ASP A 157 -4.19 -10.17 -1.17
C ASP A 157 -4.53 -8.67 -0.99
N ILE A 158 -3.52 -7.87 -0.61
CA ILE A 158 -3.66 -6.46 -0.26
C ILE A 158 -2.51 -5.64 -0.86
N ILE A 159 -2.83 -4.50 -1.47
CA ILE A 159 -1.88 -3.44 -1.78
C ILE A 159 -2.10 -2.27 -0.82
N ILE A 160 -1.02 -1.83 -0.18
CA ILE A 160 -0.97 -0.58 0.59
C ILE A 160 -0.14 0.42 -0.19
N ALA A 161 -0.71 1.59 -0.45
CA ALA A 161 -0.02 2.69 -1.10
C ALA A 161 -0.02 3.92 -0.18
N ASP A 162 1.17 4.28 0.35
CA ASP A 162 1.34 5.43 1.24
C ASP A 162 1.88 6.61 0.43
N GLU A 163 1.00 7.58 0.15
CA GLU A 163 1.25 8.79 -0.66
C GLU A 163 1.93 8.49 -2.02
N PRO A 164 1.43 7.50 -2.80
CA PRO A 164 2.15 6.97 -3.97
C PRO A 164 2.34 7.99 -5.11
N THR A 165 1.70 9.15 -5.03
CA THR A 165 1.71 10.19 -6.05
C THR A 165 2.29 11.52 -5.56
N GLY A 166 2.79 11.56 -4.33
CA GLY A 166 3.23 12.80 -3.69
C GLY A 166 4.40 13.51 -4.40
N ASN A 167 5.16 12.79 -5.22
CA ASN A 167 6.31 13.31 -5.97
C ASN A 167 6.08 13.30 -7.50
N LEU A 168 4.81 13.19 -7.95
CA LEU A 168 4.47 13.07 -9.36
C LEU A 168 3.69 14.28 -9.88
N ASP A 169 3.86 14.55 -11.17
CA ASP A 169 3.02 15.51 -11.89
C ASP A 169 1.58 14.97 -12.07
N PRO A 170 0.62 15.84 -12.47
CA PRO A 170 -0.79 15.45 -12.60
C PRO A 170 -1.04 14.30 -13.58
N ALA A 171 -0.30 14.22 -14.70
CA ALA A 171 -0.47 13.16 -15.70
C ALA A 171 -0.03 11.81 -15.15
N ASN A 172 1.18 11.74 -14.58
CA ASN A 172 1.66 10.52 -13.93
C ASN A 172 0.79 10.13 -12.71
N THR A 173 0.27 11.11 -11.96
CA THR A 173 -0.68 10.86 -10.87
C THR A 173 -1.92 10.13 -11.37
N TYR A 174 -2.50 10.60 -12.47
CA TYR A 174 -3.67 9.95 -13.08
C TYR A 174 -3.36 8.49 -13.46
N ASP A 175 -2.25 8.24 -14.13
CA ASP A 175 -1.84 6.90 -14.58
C ASP A 175 -1.68 5.93 -13.40
N ILE A 176 -0.99 6.37 -12.33
CA ILE A 176 -0.82 5.56 -11.11
C ILE A 176 -2.16 5.20 -10.47
N VAL A 177 -3.08 6.15 -10.41
CA VAL A 177 -4.43 5.93 -9.86
C VAL A 177 -5.20 4.91 -10.72
N GLN A 178 -5.10 4.99 -12.07
CA GLN A 178 -5.74 4.01 -12.94
C GLN A 178 -5.13 2.60 -12.77
N ILE A 179 -3.81 2.49 -12.60
CA ILE A 179 -3.16 1.20 -12.32
C ILE A 179 -3.68 0.61 -11.00
N LEU A 180 -3.73 1.40 -9.91
CA LEU A 180 -4.25 0.92 -8.62
C LEU A 180 -5.73 0.51 -8.71
N LYS A 181 -6.52 1.24 -9.49
CA LYS A 181 -7.92 0.88 -9.75
C LYS A 181 -8.02 -0.44 -10.52
N LYS A 182 -7.23 -0.62 -11.58
CA LYS A 182 -7.17 -1.87 -12.36
C LYS A 182 -6.79 -3.06 -11.47
N ILE A 183 -5.80 -2.89 -10.59
CA ILE A 183 -5.39 -3.92 -9.61
C ILE A 183 -6.57 -4.30 -8.68
N ASN A 184 -7.31 -3.32 -8.19
CA ASN A 184 -8.49 -3.57 -7.36
C ASN A 184 -9.62 -4.27 -8.15
N ASP A 185 -9.88 -3.84 -9.39
CA ASP A 185 -10.91 -4.46 -10.25
C ASP A 185 -10.55 -5.93 -10.58
N LEU A 186 -9.26 -6.32 -10.54
CA LEU A 186 -8.78 -7.70 -10.63
C LEU A 186 -8.94 -8.50 -9.33
N GLY A 187 -9.37 -7.87 -8.24
CA GLY A 187 -9.73 -8.55 -6.99
C GLY A 187 -8.80 -8.33 -5.81
N THR A 188 -7.74 -7.54 -5.96
CA THR A 188 -6.84 -7.19 -4.84
C THR A 188 -7.47 -6.08 -3.99
N THR A 189 -7.41 -6.20 -2.66
CA THR A 189 -7.81 -5.12 -1.74
C THR A 189 -6.79 -3.98 -1.83
N VAL A 190 -7.23 -2.71 -1.91
CA VAL A 190 -6.34 -1.56 -1.99
C VAL A 190 -6.60 -0.58 -0.86
N LEU A 191 -5.56 -0.28 -0.08
CA LEU A 191 -5.53 0.79 0.91
C LEU A 191 -4.65 1.92 0.40
N LEU A 192 -5.25 3.05 0.09
CA LEU A 192 -4.54 4.24 -0.39
C LEU A 192 -4.53 5.32 0.69
N ALA A 193 -3.38 5.61 1.28
CA ALA A 193 -3.22 6.79 2.13
C ALA A 193 -2.82 7.98 1.27
N THR A 194 -3.60 9.06 1.31
CA THR A 194 -3.30 10.28 0.57
C THR A 194 -3.97 11.51 1.16
N HIS A 195 -3.40 12.68 0.91
CA HIS A 195 -4.02 13.97 1.20
C HIS A 195 -4.50 14.68 -0.09
N ASN A 196 -4.33 14.05 -1.26
CA ASN A 196 -4.67 14.65 -2.55
C ASN A 196 -6.16 14.46 -2.87
N LYS A 197 -6.93 15.56 -2.77
CA LYS A 197 -8.36 15.59 -3.07
C LYS A 197 -8.69 15.16 -4.50
N GLY A 198 -7.88 15.57 -5.49
CA GLY A 198 -8.13 15.24 -6.89
C GLY A 198 -8.14 13.73 -7.16
N ILE A 199 -7.32 12.96 -6.44
CA ILE A 199 -7.30 11.49 -6.52
C ILE A 199 -8.60 10.90 -6.02
N ILE A 200 -9.12 11.41 -4.90
CA ILE A 200 -10.35 10.90 -4.29
C ILE A 200 -11.55 11.14 -5.19
N ASP A 201 -11.64 12.36 -5.75
CA ASP A 201 -12.71 12.73 -6.68
C ASP A 201 -12.67 11.87 -7.97
N LEU A 202 -11.46 11.43 -8.38
CA LEU A 202 -11.27 10.56 -9.54
C LEU A 202 -11.67 9.10 -9.25
N LEU A 203 -11.32 8.59 -8.08
CA LEU A 203 -11.53 7.19 -7.70
C LEU A 203 -12.99 6.87 -7.44
N LYS A 204 -13.73 7.75 -6.77
CA LYS A 204 -15.13 7.54 -6.35
C LYS A 204 -15.33 6.20 -5.61
N ARG A 205 -14.38 5.87 -4.74
CA ARG A 205 -14.37 4.68 -3.88
C ARG A 205 -14.52 5.14 -2.42
N ARG A 206 -14.70 4.20 -1.48
CA ARG A 206 -14.82 4.49 -0.05
C ARG A 206 -13.70 5.39 0.45
N VAL A 207 -14.07 6.38 1.26
CA VAL A 207 -13.16 7.36 1.87
C VAL A 207 -13.31 7.33 3.38
N VAL A 208 -12.19 7.08 4.06
CA VAL A 208 -12.07 7.15 5.52
C VAL A 208 -11.23 8.37 5.87
N ALA A 209 -11.86 9.38 6.46
CA ALA A 209 -11.18 10.61 6.86
C ALA A 209 -10.64 10.49 8.29
N MET A 210 -9.37 10.82 8.47
CA MET A 210 -8.68 10.82 9.76
C MET A 210 -8.25 12.23 10.15
N GLU A 211 -8.44 12.57 11.41
CA GLU A 211 -7.93 13.79 12.02
C GLU A 211 -7.47 13.49 13.45
N ARG A 212 -6.27 13.96 13.81
CA ARG A 212 -5.69 13.82 15.16
C ARG A 212 -5.78 12.39 15.71
N GLY A 213 -5.46 11.40 14.88
CA GLY A 213 -5.45 9.99 15.26
C GLY A 213 -6.82 9.32 15.33
N ARG A 214 -7.91 10.00 15.00
CA ARG A 214 -9.28 9.45 15.01
C ARG A 214 -9.88 9.38 13.62
N ILE A 215 -10.78 8.43 13.39
CA ILE A 215 -11.67 8.44 12.22
C ILE A 215 -12.79 9.43 12.50
N VAL A 216 -12.85 10.49 11.69
CA VAL A 216 -13.90 11.52 11.79
C VAL A 216 -15.04 11.28 10.80
N ARG A 217 -14.79 10.48 9.76
CA ARG A 217 -15.77 10.15 8.74
C ARG A 217 -15.41 8.87 8.01
N ASP A 218 -16.44 8.11 7.63
CA ASP A 218 -16.35 6.93 6.77
C ASP A 218 -17.47 7.04 5.71
N ASP A 219 -17.11 7.29 4.47
CA ASP A 219 -18.04 7.56 3.38
C ASP A 219 -17.85 6.55 2.24
N ARG A 220 -18.85 5.71 2.04
CA ARG A 220 -18.85 4.72 0.96
C ARG A 220 -19.14 5.31 -0.42
N SER A 221 -19.61 6.55 -0.51
CA SER A 221 -19.97 7.22 -1.76
C SER A 221 -18.79 7.89 -2.46
N GLY A 222 -17.61 7.90 -1.85
CA GLY A 222 -16.38 8.42 -2.44
C GLY A 222 -16.30 9.93 -2.51
N LYS A 223 -16.96 10.66 -1.62
CA LYS A 223 -16.85 12.12 -1.56
C LYS A 223 -15.80 12.54 -0.55
N TYR A 224 -14.87 13.37 -1.01
CA TYR A 224 -13.89 14.02 -0.15
C TYR A 224 -14.49 15.31 0.46
N PHE A 225 -14.68 15.28 1.77
CA PHE A 225 -15.06 16.46 2.54
C PHE A 225 -14.15 16.54 3.77
N VAL A 226 -13.21 17.43 3.76
CA VAL A 226 -12.45 17.89 4.93
C VAL A 226 -12.58 19.39 4.99
#